data_af351f242e80c73ae82bb98db4dc69d8
#
_entry.id   af351f242e80c73ae82bb98db4dc69d8
#
_cell.length_a   1.000
_cell.length_b   1.000
_cell.length_c   1.000
_cell.angle_alpha   90.00
_cell.angle_beta   90.00
_cell.angle_gamma   90.00
#
_symmetry.space_group_name_H-M   'P 1'
#
loop_
_entity.id
_entity.type
_entity.pdbx_description
1 polymer ?
#
loop_
_entity_poly.entity_id
_entity_poly.type
_entity_poly.pdbx_seq_one_letter_code
_entity_poly.pdbx_strand_id
1 'polypeptide(L)'
;MPKKLFYRCISYRMNKKNILVISIFLFICAFCFSQKIHPSIEPVFLPEDVLVNANRAGWSLSADEVFRLALLCSECPLDSEAGEKCLLIFEKIKAEVSSDDFMQLELEERGRAVLKLLYRDYLTTYDFHQTRTDVALLTGVYNCVSSGVLYMAAAKAAGLEVRGQKTTEHAFCTVYLPNTSGGKTNQLKKIDVETTNPYGFNPGTRETIENEDKIQSYYVVPKKYYANRQEVSDRIFAGLIAGNLCSYYIEQNNYEKAIPLGAARYEFVLQEKSKAANEARRDLDVLASNYVNTDIQDAKLFSGYVEWFTGFIDRWGMTDYLQKNMDTALYNLLVLCLQQKDFPLAEASFNKFKPYITQKQAATSQEILADIFFDSGLEGLPAEEQIELINQTLSQPQNQDEAFQKRAQHYLENAWLMILNNCMNIRDYETGFQKSEEALQYLPKSSKIKKIQKAFYDNCIAIIHNNFAEQANAQRFDQARQVLEAGMQVFPDDKTLKNDLNLLNRMTAN
;
A
#
# COMPACT_ATOMS: atom_id res chain seq x y z
N MET A 1 12.88 -50.38 30.21
CA MET A 1 11.53 -51.00 30.18
C MET A 1 10.49 -49.89 30.14
N PRO A 2 9.75 -49.70 29.05
CA PRO A 2 8.71 -48.65 28.98
C PRO A 2 7.35 -49.23 29.36
N LYS A 3 6.62 -48.48 30.20
CA LYS A 3 5.24 -48.77 30.58
C LYS A 3 4.29 -48.40 29.42
N LYS A 4 3.52 -49.40 28.96
CA LYS A 4 2.40 -49.25 28.04
C LYS A 4 1.22 -48.61 28.77
N LEU A 5 0.75 -47.43 28.29
CA LEU A 5 -0.55 -46.88 28.66
C LEU A 5 -1.62 -47.45 27.70
N PHE A 6 -2.62 -48.12 28.29
CA PHE A 6 -3.81 -48.61 27.62
C PHE A 6 -4.77 -47.45 27.34
N TYR A 7 -5.04 -47.15 26.09
CA TYR A 7 -6.19 -46.32 25.70
C TYR A 7 -7.44 -47.19 25.62
N ARG A 8 -8.39 -46.92 26.52
CA ARG A 8 -9.75 -47.46 26.45
C ARG A 8 -10.54 -46.58 25.46
N CYS A 9 -10.83 -47.07 24.24
CA CYS A 9 -11.81 -46.49 23.34
C CYS A 9 -13.21 -46.71 23.90
N ILE A 10 -13.85 -45.63 24.35
CA ILE A 10 -15.28 -45.61 24.62
C ILE A 10 -15.97 -45.28 23.30
N SER A 11 -16.56 -46.30 22.63
CA SER A 11 -17.38 -46.10 21.45
C SER A 11 -18.75 -45.55 21.87
N TYR A 12 -18.94 -44.26 21.83
CA TYR A 12 -20.27 -43.63 21.90
C TYR A 12 -20.92 -43.73 20.51
N ARG A 13 -21.97 -44.58 20.38
CA ARG A 13 -22.87 -44.62 19.24
C ARG A 13 -23.67 -43.32 19.21
N MET A 14 -23.19 -42.31 18.51
CA MET A 14 -23.93 -41.06 18.29
C MET A 14 -25.08 -41.29 17.30
N ASN A 15 -26.27 -40.82 17.67
CA ASN A 15 -27.47 -40.89 16.83
C ASN A 15 -27.32 -39.94 15.62
N LYS A 16 -27.75 -40.37 14.40
CA LYS A 16 -27.64 -39.61 13.15
C LYS A 16 -28.17 -38.17 13.25
N LYS A 17 -29.17 -37.93 14.11
CA LYS A 17 -29.67 -36.57 14.38
C LYS A 17 -28.66 -35.67 15.10
N ASN A 18 -27.84 -36.21 16.00
CA ASN A 18 -26.83 -35.44 16.71
C ASN A 18 -25.61 -35.15 15.84
N ILE A 19 -25.29 -36.04 14.90
CA ILE A 19 -24.24 -35.78 13.89
C ILE A 19 -24.62 -34.65 12.98
N LEU A 20 -25.89 -34.56 12.52
CA LEU A 20 -26.39 -33.49 11.68
C LEU A 20 -26.38 -32.12 12.41
N VAL A 21 -26.78 -32.09 13.69
CA VAL A 21 -26.76 -30.85 14.50
C VAL A 21 -25.33 -30.39 14.77
N ILE A 22 -24.39 -31.29 15.06
CA ILE A 22 -22.98 -30.94 15.25
C ILE A 22 -22.34 -30.50 13.93
N SER A 23 -22.68 -31.14 12.79
CA SER A 23 -22.21 -30.70 11.48
C SER A 23 -22.78 -29.33 11.09
N ILE A 24 -24.04 -29.03 11.38
CA ILE A 24 -24.64 -27.72 11.16
C ILE A 24 -24.02 -26.67 12.11
N PHE A 25 -23.75 -27.03 13.38
CA PHE A 25 -23.10 -26.11 14.31
C PHE A 25 -21.64 -25.86 13.96
N LEU A 26 -20.90 -26.88 13.49
CA LEU A 26 -19.54 -26.71 12.96
C LEU A 26 -19.53 -25.96 11.63
N PHE A 27 -20.57 -26.12 10.77
CA PHE A 27 -20.71 -25.35 9.55
C PHE A 27 -21.09 -23.90 9.84
N ILE A 28 -21.98 -23.63 10.81
CA ILE A 28 -22.32 -22.26 11.27
C ILE A 28 -21.10 -21.63 11.97
N CYS A 29 -20.38 -22.37 12.81
CA CYS A 29 -19.12 -21.88 13.38
C CYS A 29 -18.03 -21.66 12.32
N ALA A 30 -17.91 -22.50 11.29
CA ALA A 30 -16.97 -22.30 10.19
C ALA A 30 -17.38 -21.10 9.30
N PHE A 31 -18.67 -20.78 9.16
CA PHE A 31 -19.15 -19.57 8.48
C PHE A 31 -19.04 -18.31 9.34
N CYS A 32 -19.02 -18.45 10.68
CA CYS A 32 -18.74 -17.31 11.59
C CYS A 32 -17.23 -17.05 11.77
N PHE A 33 -16.37 -17.92 11.29
CA PHE A 33 -14.91 -17.75 11.37
C PHE A 33 -14.35 -17.45 9.98
N SER A 34 -14.40 -16.23 9.56
CA SER A 34 -13.39 -15.55 8.73
C SER A 34 -13.88 -14.24 8.08
N GLN A 35 -14.55 -13.37 8.81
CA GLN A 35 -14.32 -11.97 8.48
C GLN A 35 -13.06 -11.56 9.24
N LYS A 36 -11.93 -11.47 8.55
CA LYS A 36 -10.76 -10.87 9.14
C LYS A 36 -11.15 -9.46 9.55
N ILE A 37 -11.11 -9.19 10.86
CA ILE A 37 -11.40 -7.85 11.37
C ILE A 37 -10.26 -6.96 10.86
N HIS A 38 -10.59 -5.99 10.00
CA HIS A 38 -9.62 -5.01 9.56
C HIS A 38 -9.26 -4.06 10.72
N PRO A 39 -8.06 -3.47 10.74
CA PRO A 39 -7.67 -2.46 11.72
C PRO A 39 -8.68 -1.32 11.77
N SER A 40 -8.93 -0.77 12.98
CA SER A 40 -9.68 0.48 13.11
C SER A 40 -8.95 1.61 12.38
N ILE A 41 -9.68 2.41 11.63
CA ILE A 41 -9.17 3.64 11.01
C ILE A 41 -9.31 4.84 11.95
N GLU A 42 -10.05 4.67 13.05
CA GLU A 42 -10.24 5.71 14.06
C GLU A 42 -9.09 5.74 15.05
N PRO A 43 -8.77 6.92 15.60
CA PRO A 43 -7.77 7.10 16.64
C PRO A 43 -8.08 6.26 17.89
N VAL A 44 -7.05 5.71 18.52
CA VAL A 44 -7.20 4.98 19.80
C VAL A 44 -7.43 5.90 20.99
N PHE A 45 -7.10 7.18 20.87
CA PHE A 45 -7.44 8.24 21.78
C PHE A 45 -7.55 9.58 21.04
N LEU A 46 -8.25 10.55 21.61
CA LEU A 46 -8.54 11.85 21.01
C LEU A 46 -7.90 13.00 21.80
N PRO A 47 -7.75 14.20 21.20
CA PRO A 47 -7.25 15.38 21.91
C PRO A 47 -8.03 15.70 23.18
N GLU A 48 -9.34 15.45 23.22
CA GLU A 48 -10.23 15.68 24.36
C GLU A 48 -9.89 14.81 25.58
N ASP A 49 -9.27 13.65 25.37
CA ASP A 49 -8.86 12.74 26.46
C ASP A 49 -7.68 13.30 27.25
N VAL A 50 -6.97 14.28 26.69
CA VAL A 50 -5.75 14.86 27.24
C VAL A 50 -5.91 16.34 27.58
N LEU A 51 -6.45 17.11 26.62
CA LEU A 51 -6.43 18.56 26.65
C LEU A 51 -7.61 19.09 27.43
N VAL A 52 -7.33 19.96 28.40
CA VAL A 52 -8.36 20.70 29.13
C VAL A 52 -9.11 21.67 28.22
N ASN A 53 -8.49 22.07 27.11
CA ASN A 53 -9.08 22.97 26.12
C ASN A 53 -8.63 22.51 24.69
N ALA A 54 -9.45 21.68 24.04
CA ALA A 54 -9.14 21.10 22.74
C ALA A 54 -8.86 22.14 21.64
N ASN A 55 -9.42 23.34 21.78
CA ASN A 55 -9.24 24.45 20.84
C ASN A 55 -7.94 25.26 21.06
N ARG A 56 -7.09 24.88 22.01
CA ARG A 56 -5.83 25.57 22.24
C ARG A 56 -4.83 25.27 21.15
N ALA A 57 -4.88 26.03 20.08
CA ALA A 57 -3.85 26.05 19.04
C ALA A 57 -2.56 26.62 19.62
N GLY A 58 -1.70 25.76 20.16
CA GLY A 58 -0.42 26.18 20.73
C GLY A 58 0.64 25.11 20.65
N TRP A 59 1.88 25.53 20.45
CA TRP A 59 3.07 24.67 20.47
C TRP A 59 3.32 24.05 21.85
N SER A 60 2.83 24.74 22.93
CA SER A 60 3.12 24.37 24.30
C SER A 60 1.90 23.82 25.01
N LEU A 61 2.07 22.66 25.63
CA LEU A 61 1.15 21.99 26.53
C LEU A 61 1.57 22.26 27.98
N SER A 62 0.66 22.13 28.95
CA SER A 62 1.00 22.09 30.37
C SER A 62 1.80 20.81 30.69
N ALA A 63 2.42 20.77 31.86
CA ALA A 63 3.14 19.62 32.37
C ALA A 63 2.24 18.35 32.39
N ASP A 64 1.01 18.50 32.89
CA ASP A 64 0.04 17.42 33.01
C ASP A 64 -0.43 16.92 31.62
N GLU A 65 -0.69 17.86 30.70
CA GLU A 65 -1.09 17.49 29.33
C GLU A 65 0.02 16.75 28.60
N VAL A 66 1.30 17.19 28.71
CA VAL A 66 2.45 16.47 28.14
C VAL A 66 2.54 15.04 28.70
N PHE A 67 2.42 14.92 30.02
CA PHE A 67 2.54 13.64 30.69
C PHE A 67 1.40 12.67 30.35
N ARG A 68 0.15 13.15 30.37
CA ARG A 68 -1.04 12.35 29.98
C ARG A 68 -0.95 11.90 28.51
N LEU A 69 -0.56 12.80 27.62
CA LEU A 69 -0.33 12.46 26.22
C LEU A 69 0.76 11.38 26.06
N ALA A 70 1.86 11.50 26.82
CA ALA A 70 2.93 10.51 26.79
C ALA A 70 2.47 9.12 27.24
N LEU A 71 1.61 9.02 28.26
CA LEU A 71 1.02 7.75 28.70
C LEU A 71 0.13 7.15 27.62
N LEU A 72 -0.76 7.92 27.03
CA LEU A 72 -1.64 7.42 25.95
C LEU A 72 -0.84 7.03 24.72
N CYS A 73 0.17 7.81 24.32
CA CYS A 73 1.12 7.42 23.25
C CYS A 73 1.92 6.16 23.58
N SER A 74 2.05 5.81 24.87
CA SER A 74 2.67 4.58 25.37
C SER A 74 1.68 3.39 25.43
N GLU A 75 0.45 3.53 24.90
CA GLU A 75 -0.63 2.55 25.09
C GLU A 75 -0.91 2.24 26.58
N CYS A 76 -0.80 3.23 27.42
CA CYS A 76 -1.11 3.16 28.85
C CYS A 76 -2.36 3.99 29.14
N PRO A 77 -3.58 3.37 29.16
CA PRO A 77 -4.81 4.08 29.49
C PRO A 77 -4.71 4.72 30.87
N LEU A 78 -5.22 5.96 31.00
CA LEU A 78 -5.05 6.77 32.22
C LEU A 78 -5.80 6.18 33.41
N ASP A 79 -6.87 5.42 33.16
CA ASP A 79 -7.72 4.71 34.13
C ASP A 79 -7.27 3.26 34.38
N SER A 80 -6.18 2.82 33.74
CA SER A 80 -5.57 1.52 34.03
C SER A 80 -4.76 1.56 35.34
N GLU A 81 -4.55 0.40 35.96
CA GLU A 81 -3.71 0.29 37.16
C GLU A 81 -2.30 0.90 36.95
N ALA A 82 -1.70 0.67 35.78
CA ALA A 82 -0.41 1.22 35.41
C ALA A 82 -0.49 2.74 35.20
N GLY A 83 -1.55 3.23 34.53
CA GLY A 83 -1.80 4.66 34.30
C GLY A 83 -1.99 5.43 35.61
N GLU A 84 -2.83 4.92 36.50
CA GLU A 84 -3.05 5.53 37.83
C GLU A 84 -1.76 5.59 38.66
N LYS A 85 -0.97 4.50 38.66
CA LYS A 85 0.35 4.48 39.33
C LYS A 85 1.29 5.53 38.72
N CYS A 86 1.35 5.63 37.42
CA CYS A 86 2.19 6.63 36.74
C CYS A 86 1.74 8.06 37.04
N LEU A 87 0.43 8.34 37.08
CA LEU A 87 -0.12 9.62 37.47
C LEU A 87 0.26 9.99 38.93
N LEU A 88 0.15 9.04 39.86
CA LEU A 88 0.57 9.24 41.26
C LEU A 88 2.09 9.51 41.38
N ILE A 89 2.92 8.83 40.61
CA ILE A 89 4.36 9.09 40.56
C ILE A 89 4.62 10.48 40.02
N PHE A 90 3.95 10.89 38.96
CA PHE A 90 4.12 12.22 38.38
C PHE A 90 3.67 13.35 39.34
N GLU A 91 2.59 13.13 40.10
CA GLU A 91 2.20 14.06 41.16
C GLU A 91 3.31 14.23 42.23
N LYS A 92 4.02 13.18 42.61
CA LYS A 92 5.19 13.26 43.51
C LYS A 92 6.33 14.06 42.88
N ILE A 93 6.64 13.82 41.62
CA ILE A 93 7.64 14.59 40.87
C ILE A 93 7.26 16.06 40.85
N LYS A 94 6.01 16.41 40.54
CA LYS A 94 5.52 17.78 40.53
C LYS A 94 5.65 18.43 41.89
N ALA A 95 5.23 17.73 42.97
CA ALA A 95 5.32 18.24 44.32
C ALA A 95 6.78 18.57 44.71
N GLU A 96 7.74 17.73 44.35
CA GLU A 96 9.16 17.96 44.62
C GLU A 96 9.72 19.12 43.80
N VAL A 97 9.50 19.17 42.49
CA VAL A 97 10.05 20.20 41.62
C VAL A 97 9.36 21.58 41.78
N SER A 98 8.19 21.63 42.43
CA SER A 98 7.48 22.88 42.78
C SER A 98 7.62 23.25 44.25
N SER A 99 8.41 22.54 45.04
CA SER A 99 8.67 22.91 46.46
C SER A 99 9.40 24.24 46.55
N ASP A 100 9.24 24.93 47.69
CA ASP A 100 9.87 26.24 47.92
C ASP A 100 11.40 26.18 47.75
N ASP A 101 12.04 25.13 48.29
CA ASP A 101 13.49 24.93 48.18
C ASP A 101 13.93 24.75 46.70
N PHE A 102 13.15 24.00 45.90
CA PHE A 102 13.44 23.77 44.49
C PHE A 102 13.22 25.05 43.66
N MET A 103 12.17 25.80 43.99
CA MET A 103 11.82 27.05 43.31
C MET A 103 12.75 28.22 43.64
N GLN A 104 13.52 28.14 44.72
CA GLN A 104 14.59 29.11 45.05
C GLN A 104 15.86 28.90 44.20
N LEU A 105 16.04 27.74 43.56
CA LEU A 105 17.17 27.53 42.67
C LEU A 105 17.12 28.50 41.49
N GLU A 106 18.29 28.94 41.03
CA GLU A 106 18.42 29.66 39.76
C GLU A 106 17.91 28.80 38.62
N LEU A 107 17.32 29.40 37.60
CA LEU A 107 16.64 28.64 36.51
C LEU A 107 17.54 27.58 35.84
N GLU A 108 18.83 27.86 35.67
CA GLU A 108 19.80 26.92 35.11
C GLU A 108 20.02 25.74 36.06
N GLU A 109 20.25 25.99 37.33
CA GLU A 109 20.39 24.97 38.37
C GLU A 109 19.11 24.16 38.56
N ARG A 110 17.95 24.79 38.42
CA ARG A 110 16.64 24.15 38.48
C ARG A 110 16.50 23.10 37.32
N GLY A 111 16.87 23.48 36.10
CA GLY A 111 16.86 22.56 34.97
C GLY A 111 17.78 21.35 35.14
N ARG A 112 18.98 21.60 35.73
CA ARG A 112 19.94 20.56 36.10
C ARG A 112 19.39 19.66 37.21
N ALA A 113 18.79 20.24 38.25
CA ALA A 113 18.22 19.51 39.36
C ALA A 113 17.06 18.58 38.92
N VAL A 114 16.24 19.01 37.96
CA VAL A 114 15.20 18.13 37.36
C VAL A 114 15.82 16.89 36.73
N LEU A 115 16.89 17.03 35.92
CA LEU A 115 17.55 15.89 35.32
C LEU A 115 18.15 14.95 36.39
N LYS A 116 18.81 15.50 37.40
CA LYS A 116 19.37 14.73 38.52
C LYS A 116 18.29 13.98 39.31
N LEU A 117 17.14 14.61 39.57
CA LEU A 117 16.00 13.97 40.22
C LEU A 117 15.51 12.76 39.46
N LEU A 118 15.32 12.88 38.12
CA LEU A 118 14.87 11.77 37.30
C LEU A 118 15.85 10.60 37.34
N TYR A 119 17.14 10.83 37.32
CA TYR A 119 18.16 9.78 37.41
C TYR A 119 18.34 9.24 38.84
N ARG A 120 18.11 10.04 39.86
CA ARG A 120 18.13 9.58 41.25
C ARG A 120 17.05 8.52 41.52
N ASP A 121 15.82 8.73 40.99
CA ASP A 121 14.65 8.00 41.44
C ASP A 121 14.00 7.12 40.37
N TYR A 122 14.12 7.48 39.10
CA TYR A 122 13.29 6.85 38.04
C TYR A 122 14.08 6.27 36.86
N LEU A 123 15.18 6.86 36.41
CA LEU A 123 15.90 6.44 35.21
C LEU A 123 17.16 5.66 35.58
N THR A 124 17.20 4.35 35.28
CA THR A 124 18.31 3.48 35.68
C THR A 124 19.06 2.83 34.54
N THR A 125 18.36 2.41 33.48
CA THR A 125 18.93 1.61 32.40
C THR A 125 18.49 2.13 31.03
N TYR A 126 19.46 2.48 30.20
CA TYR A 126 19.19 2.82 28.80
C TYR A 126 18.97 1.57 27.95
N ASP A 127 17.83 1.51 27.24
CA ASP A 127 17.53 0.52 26.20
C ASP A 127 16.95 1.24 24.98
N PHE A 128 17.62 1.15 23.85
CA PHE A 128 17.25 1.82 22.60
C PHE A 128 15.80 1.52 22.16
N HIS A 129 15.31 0.32 22.41
CA HIS A 129 13.97 -0.12 21.99
C HIS A 129 12.86 0.30 22.96
N GLN A 130 13.20 0.76 24.18
CA GLN A 130 12.23 1.09 25.21
C GLN A 130 11.79 2.55 25.13
N THR A 131 10.68 2.79 24.40
CA THR A 131 10.14 4.14 24.15
C THR A 131 8.97 4.53 25.06
N ARG A 132 8.38 3.59 25.82
CA ARG A 132 7.18 3.79 26.61
C ARG A 132 7.48 4.53 27.90
N THR A 133 6.70 5.59 28.19
CA THR A 133 6.87 6.43 29.38
C THR A 133 6.45 5.73 30.66
N ASP A 134 5.38 4.93 30.62
CA ASP A 134 4.93 4.12 31.76
C ASP A 134 5.99 3.10 32.18
N VAL A 135 6.59 2.41 31.24
CA VAL A 135 7.68 1.46 31.53
C VAL A 135 8.91 2.19 32.09
N ALA A 136 9.26 3.34 31.55
CA ALA A 136 10.36 4.15 32.08
C ALA A 136 10.15 4.52 33.55
N LEU A 137 8.95 4.94 33.94
CA LEU A 137 8.64 5.29 35.32
C LEU A 137 8.51 4.07 36.26
N LEU A 138 7.96 2.98 35.78
CA LEU A 138 7.67 1.80 36.63
C LEU A 138 8.87 0.86 36.78
N THR A 139 9.78 0.83 35.80
CA THR A 139 10.91 -0.11 35.77
C THR A 139 12.29 0.54 35.72
N GLY A 140 12.34 1.82 35.37
CA GLY A 140 13.58 2.57 35.20
C GLY A 140 14.27 2.35 33.84
N VAL A 141 13.67 1.57 32.93
CA VAL A 141 14.23 1.33 31.59
C VAL A 141 13.69 2.36 30.60
N TYR A 142 14.56 3.08 29.90
CA TYR A 142 14.21 4.24 29.09
C TYR A 142 15.04 4.34 27.80
N ASN A 143 14.57 5.17 26.85
CA ASN A 143 15.37 5.65 25.72
C ASN A 143 15.35 7.17 25.61
N CYS A 144 15.88 7.72 24.51
CA CYS A 144 15.95 9.18 24.29
C CYS A 144 14.56 9.83 24.23
N VAL A 145 13.52 9.14 23.76
CA VAL A 145 12.17 9.71 23.66
C VAL A 145 11.47 9.68 25.00
N SER A 146 11.42 8.52 25.69
CA SER A 146 10.74 8.41 26.98
C SER A 146 11.39 9.26 28.06
N SER A 147 12.73 9.32 28.15
CA SER A 147 13.43 10.20 29.09
C SER A 147 13.26 11.68 28.72
N GLY A 148 13.27 12.02 27.44
CA GLY A 148 13.05 13.39 26.95
C GLY A 148 11.68 13.93 27.30
N VAL A 149 10.63 13.13 27.10
CA VAL A 149 9.25 13.52 27.42
C VAL A 149 9.05 13.64 28.94
N LEU A 150 9.61 12.72 29.73
CA LEU A 150 9.60 12.82 31.19
C LEU A 150 10.31 14.09 31.71
N TYR A 151 11.50 14.36 31.15
CA TYR A 151 12.21 15.60 31.49
C TYR A 151 11.39 16.84 31.12
N MET A 152 10.82 16.89 29.93
CA MET A 152 9.98 18.02 29.49
C MET A 152 8.82 18.25 30.45
N ALA A 153 8.07 17.20 30.81
CA ALA A 153 6.94 17.33 31.72
C ALA A 153 7.38 17.82 33.12
N ALA A 154 8.44 17.22 33.68
CA ALA A 154 8.96 17.60 35.00
C ALA A 154 9.55 19.04 35.01
N ALA A 155 10.28 19.41 33.96
CA ALA A 155 10.87 20.76 33.88
C ALA A 155 9.80 21.85 33.68
N LYS A 156 8.71 21.55 32.93
CA LYS A 156 7.55 22.44 32.85
C LYS A 156 6.86 22.60 34.21
N ALA A 157 6.72 21.53 34.97
CA ALA A 157 6.20 21.59 36.35
C ALA A 157 7.10 22.45 37.27
N ALA A 158 8.42 22.46 37.04
CA ALA A 158 9.39 23.32 37.70
C ALA A 158 9.38 24.79 37.19
N GLY A 159 8.44 25.16 36.32
CA GLY A 159 8.30 26.54 35.81
C GLY A 159 9.30 26.91 34.71
N LEU A 160 9.95 25.93 34.05
CA LEU A 160 10.90 26.18 32.97
C LEU A 160 10.22 26.17 31.59
N GLU A 161 10.69 27.05 30.69
CA GLU A 161 10.35 26.97 29.28
C GLU A 161 11.24 25.91 28.62
N VAL A 162 10.61 24.79 28.17
CA VAL A 162 11.29 23.66 27.58
C VAL A 162 10.67 23.32 26.24
N ARG A 163 11.48 22.99 25.25
CA ARG A 163 11.03 22.56 23.93
C ARG A 163 11.76 21.29 23.50
N GLY A 164 11.02 20.44 22.77
CA GLY A 164 11.56 19.22 22.19
C GLY A 164 12.39 19.48 20.95
N GLN A 165 13.48 18.75 20.81
CA GLN A 165 14.34 18.74 19.64
C GLN A 165 14.31 17.34 19.02
N LYS A 166 14.05 17.28 17.74
CA LYS A 166 14.04 16.04 16.94
C LYS A 166 15.17 16.08 15.92
N THR A 167 15.86 14.97 15.74
CA THR A 167 16.76 14.72 14.61
C THR A 167 16.30 13.46 13.87
N THR A 168 17.03 12.99 12.89
CA THR A 168 16.68 11.76 12.16
C THR A 168 16.66 10.52 13.06
N GLU A 169 17.58 10.45 14.04
CA GLU A 169 17.83 9.24 14.83
C GLU A 169 17.81 9.50 16.34
N HIS A 170 17.47 10.73 16.77
CA HIS A 170 17.61 11.12 18.17
C HIS A 170 16.60 12.20 18.57
N ALA A 171 16.28 12.26 19.87
CA ALA A 171 15.43 13.26 20.50
C ALA A 171 16.07 13.74 21.79
N PHE A 172 15.98 15.05 22.06
CA PHE A 172 16.49 15.69 23.30
C PHE A 172 15.70 16.97 23.58
N CYS A 173 15.96 17.64 24.71
CA CYS A 173 15.27 18.86 25.09
C CYS A 173 16.20 20.08 24.99
N THR A 174 15.60 21.27 24.86
CA THR A 174 16.28 22.56 25.03
C THR A 174 15.51 23.40 26.03
N VAL A 175 16.18 23.89 27.10
CA VAL A 175 15.66 24.85 28.07
C VAL A 175 15.96 26.26 27.59
N TYR A 176 14.97 27.14 27.68
CA TYR A 176 15.03 28.55 27.30
C TYR A 176 15.01 29.43 28.53
N LEU A 177 16.09 30.15 28.77
CA LEU A 177 16.28 30.99 29.93
C LEU A 177 16.35 32.46 29.55
N PRO A 178 15.86 33.40 30.41
CA PRO A 178 16.09 34.82 30.21
C PRO A 178 17.60 35.11 30.16
N ASN A 179 18.02 35.95 29.21
CA ASN A 179 19.42 36.35 29.14
C ASN A 179 19.68 37.50 30.09
N THR A 180 20.33 37.24 31.24
CA THR A 180 20.66 38.21 32.28
C THR A 180 21.95 39.00 32.00
N SER A 181 22.72 38.65 30.96
CA SER A 181 23.95 39.36 30.59
C SER A 181 23.61 40.64 29.81
N GLY A 182 23.85 41.79 30.40
CA GLY A 182 23.47 43.15 30.03
C GLY A 182 23.85 43.69 28.64
N GLY A 183 23.47 43.02 27.59
CA GLY A 183 23.60 43.43 26.21
C GLY A 183 22.25 43.45 25.49
N LYS A 184 22.05 44.49 24.69
CA LYS A 184 20.86 44.72 23.83
C LYS A 184 20.40 43.43 23.16
N THR A 185 19.42 42.72 23.67
CA THR A 185 18.43 41.91 22.91
C THR A 185 17.63 41.04 23.86
N ASN A 186 16.34 40.90 23.64
CA ASN A 186 15.43 39.88 24.19
C ASN A 186 15.79 38.44 23.69
N GLN A 187 17.08 38.11 23.58
CA GLN A 187 17.47 36.75 23.17
C GLN A 187 17.51 35.84 24.40
N LEU A 188 16.73 34.76 24.33
CA LEU A 188 16.77 33.71 25.36
C LEU A 188 18.10 32.93 25.25
N LYS A 189 18.71 32.63 26.39
CA LYS A 189 19.81 31.66 26.49
C LYS A 189 19.23 30.28 26.28
N LYS A 190 19.81 29.50 25.35
CA LYS A 190 19.39 28.13 25.02
C LYS A 190 20.38 27.15 25.62
N ILE A 191 19.88 26.19 26.39
CA ILE A 191 20.68 25.12 26.98
C ILE A 191 20.09 23.81 26.54
N ASP A 192 20.89 23.01 25.82
CA ASP A 192 20.49 21.67 25.44
C ASP A 192 20.57 20.71 26.63
N VAL A 193 19.63 19.78 26.69
CA VAL A 193 19.56 18.77 27.73
C VAL A 193 19.47 17.40 27.08
N GLU A 194 20.56 16.67 27.17
CA GLU A 194 20.70 15.30 26.73
C GLU A 194 20.18 14.36 27.80
N THR A 195 18.94 13.92 27.65
CA THR A 195 18.22 13.17 28.69
C THR A 195 18.58 11.69 28.76
N THR A 196 19.44 11.19 27.88
CA THR A 196 19.95 9.79 27.92
C THR A 196 21.14 9.63 28.85
N ASN A 197 21.57 10.71 29.50
CA ASN A 197 22.78 10.79 30.28
C ASN A 197 22.53 11.65 31.53
N PRO A 198 22.84 11.18 32.75
CA PRO A 198 22.68 11.97 34.01
C PRO A 198 23.48 13.25 34.02
N TYR A 199 24.53 13.35 33.20
CA TYR A 199 25.39 14.55 33.05
C TYR A 199 25.05 15.35 31.80
N GLY A 200 23.90 15.08 31.18
CA GLY A 200 23.52 15.64 29.89
C GLY A 200 22.97 17.07 29.93
N PHE A 201 22.92 17.74 31.07
CA PHE A 201 22.54 19.13 31.13
C PHE A 201 23.68 20.02 30.64
N ASN A 202 23.44 20.79 29.56
CA ASN A 202 24.44 21.58 28.85
C ASN A 202 25.60 20.69 28.30
N PRO A 203 25.32 19.71 27.43
CA PRO A 203 26.32 18.76 26.99
C PRO A 203 27.46 19.45 26.25
N GLY A 204 28.70 19.20 26.68
CA GLY A 204 29.91 19.84 26.18
C GLY A 204 30.62 20.71 27.22
N THR A 205 30.00 21.03 28.31
CA THR A 205 30.70 21.51 29.50
C THR A 205 31.30 20.32 30.25
N ARG A 206 32.61 20.38 30.59
CA ARG A 206 33.23 19.38 31.45
C ARG A 206 32.78 19.64 32.87
N GLU A 207 31.72 18.96 33.31
CA GLU A 207 31.48 18.87 34.77
C GLU A 207 32.37 17.75 35.32
N THR A 208 33.11 18.04 36.34
CA THR A 208 33.82 17.06 37.15
C THR A 208 32.79 16.22 37.88
N ILE A 209 32.78 14.93 37.64
CA ILE A 209 31.96 13.96 38.35
C ILE A 209 32.56 13.84 39.75
N GLU A 210 31.96 14.52 40.71
CA GLU A 210 32.30 14.34 42.13
C GLU A 210 31.28 13.34 42.71
N ASN A 211 31.79 12.17 43.08
CA ASN A 211 31.15 11.14 43.91
C ASN A 211 29.72 10.72 43.58
N GLU A 212 29.61 9.72 42.71
CA GLU A 212 28.38 8.93 42.61
C GLU A 212 28.59 7.51 43.11
N ASP A 213 27.86 7.14 44.17
CA ASP A 213 27.86 5.80 44.77
C ASP A 213 27.16 4.72 43.91
N LYS A 214 26.59 5.09 42.75
CA LYS A 214 25.86 4.18 41.87
C LYS A 214 26.41 4.22 40.45
N ILE A 215 26.79 3.05 39.96
CA ILE A 215 27.11 2.88 38.51
C ILE A 215 25.79 2.80 37.76
N GLN A 216 25.51 3.79 36.90
CA GLN A 216 24.31 3.81 36.05
C GLN A 216 24.70 3.52 34.58
N SER A 217 23.83 2.77 33.90
CA SER A 217 23.94 2.59 32.46
C SER A 217 23.31 3.80 31.75
N TYR A 218 24.08 4.53 30.98
CA TYR A 218 23.63 5.66 30.18
C TYR A 218 24.25 5.64 28.77
N TYR A 219 23.68 6.44 27.87
CA TYR A 219 24.12 6.54 26.51
C TYR A 219 24.76 7.90 26.20
N VAL A 220 25.97 7.87 25.63
CA VAL A 220 26.67 9.08 25.18
C VAL A 220 26.37 9.28 23.70
N VAL A 221 25.57 10.29 23.39
CA VAL A 221 25.10 10.60 22.04
C VAL A 221 26.25 11.14 21.17
N PRO A 222 26.57 10.52 20.04
CA PRO A 222 27.56 11.04 19.10
C PRO A 222 27.16 12.40 18.52
N LYS A 223 28.12 13.31 18.32
CA LYS A 223 27.86 14.67 17.78
C LYS A 223 27.08 14.68 16.46
N LYS A 224 27.23 13.66 15.61
CA LYS A 224 26.49 13.55 14.35
C LYS A 224 24.96 13.53 14.51
N TYR A 225 24.45 13.07 15.65
CA TYR A 225 23.01 13.01 15.91
C TYR A 225 22.39 14.38 16.21
N TYR A 226 23.19 15.40 16.51
CA TYR A 226 22.68 16.76 16.67
C TYR A 226 22.58 17.53 15.34
N ALA A 227 23.08 16.96 14.26
CA ALA A 227 22.94 17.55 12.94
C ALA A 227 21.47 17.53 12.47
N ASN A 228 21.08 18.58 11.74
CA ASN A 228 19.71 18.71 11.20
C ASN A 228 18.60 18.67 12.28
N ARG A 229 18.90 19.20 13.49
CA ARG A 229 17.92 19.31 14.56
C ARG A 229 16.74 20.18 14.14
N GLN A 230 15.56 19.78 14.56
CA GLN A 230 14.32 20.50 14.37
C GLN A 230 13.63 20.68 15.72
N GLU A 231 13.33 21.94 16.09
CA GLU A 231 12.48 22.25 17.21
C GLU A 231 11.04 21.87 16.83
N VAL A 232 10.37 21.14 17.71
CA VAL A 232 9.02 20.62 17.49
C VAL A 232 8.08 21.01 18.63
N SER A 233 6.77 21.04 18.36
CA SER A 233 5.76 21.24 19.40
C SER A 233 5.78 20.11 20.44
N ASP A 234 5.25 20.37 21.62
CA ASP A 234 5.13 19.37 22.68
C ASP A 234 4.30 18.17 22.23
N ARG A 235 3.28 18.39 21.38
CA ARG A 235 2.43 17.35 20.78
C ARG A 235 3.25 16.41 19.88
N ILE A 236 4.07 16.98 19.02
CA ILE A 236 4.96 16.20 18.15
C ILE A 236 6.00 15.47 18.98
N PHE A 237 6.58 16.12 20.00
CA PHE A 237 7.62 15.53 20.82
C PHE A 237 7.11 14.32 21.61
N ALA A 238 5.98 14.45 22.32
CA ALA A 238 5.33 13.32 22.98
C ALA A 238 4.85 12.25 21.98
N GLY A 239 4.34 12.67 20.82
CA GLY A 239 3.92 11.79 19.73
C GLY A 239 5.04 10.94 19.10
N LEU A 240 6.33 11.23 19.38
CA LEU A 240 7.45 10.38 18.97
C LEU A 240 7.36 8.98 19.59
N ILE A 241 6.78 8.87 20.80
CA ILE A 241 6.52 7.59 21.46
C ILE A 241 5.64 6.70 20.55
N ALA A 242 4.49 7.25 20.15
CA ALA A 242 3.56 6.54 19.25
C ALA A 242 4.21 6.23 17.90
N GLY A 243 5.04 7.13 17.35
CA GLY A 243 5.78 6.88 16.11
C GLY A 243 6.73 5.69 16.20
N ASN A 244 7.49 5.59 17.31
CA ASN A 244 8.38 4.45 17.55
C ASN A 244 7.61 3.14 17.73
N LEU A 245 6.48 3.17 18.46
CA LEU A 245 5.62 1.99 18.62
C LEU A 245 4.99 1.54 17.31
N CYS A 246 4.54 2.49 16.47
CA CYS A 246 4.03 2.16 15.13
C CYS A 246 5.11 1.45 14.30
N SER A 247 6.36 1.93 14.31
CA SER A 247 7.48 1.26 13.62
C SER A 247 7.70 -0.16 14.13
N TYR A 248 7.69 -0.35 15.45
CA TYR A 248 7.80 -1.67 16.07
C TYR A 248 6.65 -2.61 15.66
N TYR A 249 5.40 -2.10 15.61
CA TYR A 249 4.25 -2.90 15.19
C TYR A 249 4.26 -3.26 13.70
N ILE A 250 4.79 -2.38 12.84
CA ILE A 250 4.98 -2.70 11.41
C ILE A 250 5.92 -3.90 11.25
N GLU A 251 7.04 -3.93 11.97
CA GLU A 251 7.99 -5.05 11.92
C GLU A 251 7.36 -6.39 12.33
N GLN A 252 6.30 -6.33 13.13
CA GLN A 252 5.53 -7.50 13.57
C GLN A 252 4.27 -7.76 12.74
N ASN A 253 4.01 -6.98 11.70
CA ASN A 253 2.77 -7.00 10.92
C ASN A 253 1.50 -6.78 11.78
N ASN A 254 1.63 -6.10 12.92
CA ASN A 254 0.52 -5.80 13.83
C ASN A 254 -0.14 -4.45 13.49
N TYR A 255 -0.83 -4.42 12.36
CA TYR A 255 -1.52 -3.21 11.90
C TYR A 255 -2.74 -2.85 12.73
N GLU A 256 -3.32 -3.81 13.45
CA GLU A 256 -4.45 -3.58 14.36
C GLU A 256 -4.09 -2.60 15.48
N LYS A 257 -2.84 -2.58 15.91
CA LYS A 257 -2.31 -1.61 16.86
C LYS A 257 -1.69 -0.39 16.19
N ALA A 258 -0.94 -0.60 15.12
CA ALA A 258 -0.19 0.47 14.46
C ALA A 258 -1.08 1.58 13.90
N ILE A 259 -2.17 1.22 13.21
CA ILE A 259 -3.00 2.20 12.49
C ILE A 259 -3.79 3.10 13.44
N PRO A 260 -4.54 2.59 14.46
CA PRO A 260 -5.25 3.48 15.39
C PRO A 260 -4.31 4.36 16.22
N LEU A 261 -3.11 3.88 16.57
CA LEU A 261 -2.11 4.66 17.29
C LEU A 261 -1.49 5.75 16.39
N GLY A 262 -1.19 5.42 15.14
CA GLY A 262 -0.73 6.38 14.14
C GLY A 262 -1.77 7.46 13.83
N ALA A 263 -3.05 7.07 13.77
CA ALA A 263 -4.18 7.97 13.61
C ALA A 263 -4.31 8.94 14.80
N ALA A 264 -4.21 8.43 16.03
CA ALA A 264 -4.22 9.26 17.24
C ALA A 264 -3.05 10.26 17.26
N ARG A 265 -1.83 9.81 16.92
CA ARG A 265 -0.66 10.69 16.78
C ARG A 265 -0.91 11.81 15.78
N TYR A 266 -1.50 11.51 14.62
CA TYR A 266 -1.78 12.52 13.59
C TYR A 266 -2.90 13.49 14.03
N GLU A 267 -3.95 13.01 14.69
CA GLU A 267 -5.06 13.83 15.18
C GLU A 267 -4.56 14.98 16.09
N PHE A 268 -3.56 14.72 16.93
CA PHE A 268 -2.96 15.76 17.81
C PHE A 268 -2.25 16.88 17.04
N VAL A 269 -1.83 16.63 15.80
CA VAL A 269 -1.05 17.59 14.99
C VAL A 269 -1.78 18.03 13.72
N LEU A 270 -3.01 17.58 13.51
CA LEU A 270 -3.81 17.82 12.29
C LEU A 270 -3.90 19.30 11.92
N GLN A 271 -3.98 20.18 12.91
CA GLN A 271 -4.08 21.64 12.72
C GLN A 271 -2.72 22.35 12.66
N GLU A 272 -1.63 21.67 12.93
CA GLU A 272 -0.30 22.24 12.86
C GLU A 272 0.20 22.35 11.41
N LYS A 273 0.63 23.56 11.04
CA LYS A 273 1.26 23.81 9.74
C LYS A 273 2.78 23.68 9.84
N SER A 274 3.26 22.49 10.19
CA SER A 274 4.69 22.22 10.38
C SER A 274 5.18 21.05 9.52
N LYS A 275 6.49 21.00 9.25
CA LYS A 275 7.11 19.87 8.56
C LYS A 275 6.90 18.57 9.34
N ALA A 276 6.98 18.61 10.65
CA ALA A 276 6.83 17.43 11.50
C ALA A 276 5.38 16.92 11.54
N ALA A 277 4.38 17.81 11.44
CA ALA A 277 2.98 17.42 11.28
C ALA A 277 2.75 16.72 9.93
N ASN A 278 3.36 17.22 8.84
CA ASN A 278 3.32 16.56 7.53
C ASN A 278 4.02 15.19 7.56
N GLU A 279 5.09 15.04 8.35
CA GLU A 279 5.73 13.73 8.56
C GLU A 279 4.80 12.76 9.29
N ALA A 280 4.07 13.19 10.34
CA ALA A 280 3.10 12.35 11.03
C ALA A 280 1.97 11.88 10.08
N ARG A 281 1.48 12.76 9.19
CA ARG A 281 0.53 12.38 8.16
C ARG A 281 1.09 11.34 7.20
N ARG A 282 2.31 11.56 6.72
CA ARG A 282 2.97 10.62 5.81
C ARG A 282 3.17 9.25 6.47
N ASP A 283 3.56 9.23 7.75
CA ASP A 283 3.73 7.98 8.49
C ASP A 283 2.40 7.21 8.56
N LEU A 284 1.28 7.90 8.80
CA LEU A 284 -0.06 7.30 8.79
C LEU A 284 -0.45 6.76 7.41
N ASP A 285 -0.15 7.50 6.34
CA ASP A 285 -0.39 7.04 4.97
C ASP A 285 0.43 5.78 4.63
N VAL A 286 1.68 5.72 5.12
CA VAL A 286 2.55 4.54 4.95
C VAL A 286 1.98 3.32 5.70
N LEU A 287 1.47 3.49 6.92
CA LEU A 287 0.82 2.42 7.66
C LEU A 287 -0.33 1.79 6.88
N ALA A 288 -1.25 2.63 6.38
CA ALA A 288 -2.40 2.17 5.62
C ALA A 288 -2.00 1.51 4.30
N SER A 289 -1.00 2.07 3.61
CA SER A 289 -0.49 1.52 2.35
C SER A 289 0.22 0.17 2.55
N ASN A 290 1.01 0.02 3.60
CA ASN A 290 1.65 -1.26 3.92
C ASN A 290 0.62 -2.33 4.24
N TYR A 291 -0.46 -1.96 4.95
CA TYR A 291 -1.52 -2.89 5.27
C TYR A 291 -2.24 -3.40 4.02
N VAL A 292 -2.62 -2.53 3.08
CA VAL A 292 -3.31 -2.94 1.85
C VAL A 292 -2.39 -3.70 0.89
N ASN A 293 -1.07 -3.46 0.93
CA ASN A 293 -0.09 -4.13 0.08
C ASN A 293 0.41 -5.47 0.68
N THR A 294 -0.30 -6.04 1.66
CA THR A 294 0.00 -7.38 2.18
C THR A 294 -0.16 -8.43 1.06
N ASP A 295 0.70 -9.45 1.05
CA ASP A 295 0.64 -10.52 0.05
C ASP A 295 -0.60 -11.40 0.26
N ILE A 296 -1.65 -11.16 -0.53
CA ILE A 296 -2.92 -11.87 -0.52
C ILE A 296 -3.17 -12.44 -1.91
N GLN A 297 -3.35 -13.74 -2.00
CA GLN A 297 -3.55 -14.46 -3.27
C GLN A 297 -5.03 -14.73 -3.59
N ASP A 298 -5.95 -14.45 -2.68
CA ASP A 298 -7.39 -14.60 -2.89
C ASP A 298 -8.01 -13.24 -3.26
N ALA A 299 -8.62 -13.15 -4.44
CA ALA A 299 -9.19 -11.92 -4.97
C ALA A 299 -10.34 -11.39 -4.09
N LYS A 300 -11.20 -12.28 -3.58
CA LYS A 300 -12.34 -11.89 -2.75
C LYS A 300 -11.87 -11.34 -1.39
N LEU A 301 -10.88 -12.00 -0.77
CA LEU A 301 -10.27 -11.51 0.46
C LEU A 301 -9.59 -10.16 0.22
N PHE A 302 -8.82 -10.04 -0.87
CA PHE A 302 -8.11 -8.80 -1.20
C PHE A 302 -9.06 -7.63 -1.51
N SER A 303 -10.22 -7.90 -2.12
CA SER A 303 -11.25 -6.88 -2.32
C SER A 303 -11.70 -6.23 -0.99
N GLY A 304 -11.77 -6.99 0.10
CA GLY A 304 -12.03 -6.46 1.45
C GLY A 304 -10.95 -5.50 1.95
N TYR A 305 -9.67 -5.76 1.64
CA TYR A 305 -8.57 -4.86 1.98
C TYR A 305 -8.63 -3.55 1.19
N VAL A 306 -8.97 -3.63 -0.11
CA VAL A 306 -9.16 -2.44 -0.96
C VAL A 306 -10.35 -1.61 -0.47
N GLU A 307 -11.44 -2.26 -0.05
CA GLU A 307 -12.59 -1.58 0.55
C GLU A 307 -12.23 -0.87 1.86
N TRP A 308 -11.50 -1.53 2.75
CA TRP A 308 -10.96 -0.91 3.96
C TRP A 308 -10.11 0.31 3.63
N PHE A 309 -9.26 0.21 2.59
CA PHE A 309 -8.38 1.30 2.18
C PHE A 309 -9.15 2.52 1.65
N THR A 310 -10.27 2.31 0.93
CA THR A 310 -11.14 3.42 0.54
C THR A 310 -11.79 4.09 1.76
N GLY A 311 -12.24 3.31 2.75
CA GLY A 311 -12.73 3.85 4.03
C GLY A 311 -11.67 4.69 4.76
N PHE A 312 -10.41 4.26 4.73
CA PHE A 312 -9.29 5.04 5.25
C PHE A 312 -9.11 6.37 4.50
N ILE A 313 -9.16 6.34 3.16
CA ILE A 313 -9.06 7.54 2.32
C ILE A 313 -10.24 8.49 2.58
N ASP A 314 -11.45 7.99 2.73
CA ASP A 314 -12.63 8.80 3.03
C ASP A 314 -12.50 9.51 4.39
N ARG A 315 -11.95 8.85 5.40
CA ARG A 315 -11.75 9.41 6.73
C ARG A 315 -10.63 10.47 6.78
N TRP A 316 -9.49 10.19 6.13
CA TRP A 316 -8.26 10.98 6.28
C TRP A 316 -7.92 11.86 5.07
N GLY A 317 -8.66 11.71 3.96
CA GLY A 317 -8.43 12.42 2.70
C GLY A 317 -7.36 11.77 1.81
N MET A 318 -7.52 11.94 0.51
CA MET A 318 -6.57 11.46 -0.51
C MET A 318 -5.29 12.29 -0.49
N THR A 319 -4.13 11.62 -0.59
CA THR A 319 -2.83 12.22 -0.87
C THR A 319 -2.22 11.60 -2.13
N ASP A 320 -1.22 12.24 -2.73
CA ASP A 320 -0.51 11.68 -3.89
C ASP A 320 0.09 10.30 -3.61
N TYR A 321 0.49 10.06 -2.36
CA TYR A 321 1.03 8.78 -1.93
C TYR A 321 -0.06 7.70 -1.88
N LEU A 322 -1.20 8.00 -1.26
CA LEU A 322 -2.35 7.09 -1.20
C LEU A 322 -2.94 6.83 -2.60
N GLN A 323 -2.96 7.86 -3.47
CA GLN A 323 -3.44 7.71 -4.85
C GLN A 323 -2.64 6.65 -5.62
N LYS A 324 -1.31 6.68 -5.53
CA LYS A 324 -0.44 5.70 -6.19
C LYS A 324 -0.67 4.28 -5.64
N ASN A 325 -0.85 4.17 -4.32
CA ASN A 325 -1.11 2.87 -3.69
C ASN A 325 -2.50 2.35 -4.02
N MET A 326 -3.51 3.22 -4.15
CA MET A 326 -4.85 2.85 -4.57
C MET A 326 -4.89 2.35 -6.02
N ASP A 327 -4.21 3.05 -6.93
CA ASP A 327 -4.04 2.61 -8.32
C ASP A 327 -3.41 1.20 -8.38
N THR A 328 -2.36 0.98 -7.57
CA THR A 328 -1.68 -0.32 -7.48
C THR A 328 -2.57 -1.40 -6.86
N ALA A 329 -3.30 -1.09 -5.81
CA ALA A 329 -4.17 -2.04 -5.12
C ALA A 329 -5.30 -2.53 -6.05
N LEU A 330 -5.96 -1.63 -6.77
CA LEU A 330 -6.98 -2.03 -7.73
C LEU A 330 -6.38 -2.83 -8.89
N TYR A 331 -5.21 -2.42 -9.42
CA TYR A 331 -4.53 -3.19 -10.45
C TYR A 331 -4.27 -4.65 -10.00
N ASN A 332 -3.69 -4.83 -8.81
CA ASN A 332 -3.40 -6.15 -8.26
C ASN A 332 -4.68 -6.97 -8.04
N LEU A 333 -5.76 -6.34 -7.57
CA LEU A 333 -7.06 -7.01 -7.40
C LEU A 333 -7.58 -7.53 -8.74
N LEU A 334 -7.56 -6.71 -9.79
CA LEU A 334 -8.02 -7.13 -11.11
C LEU A 334 -7.13 -8.22 -11.72
N VAL A 335 -5.81 -8.17 -11.49
CA VAL A 335 -4.89 -9.25 -11.89
C VAL A 335 -5.22 -10.57 -11.18
N LEU A 336 -5.54 -10.53 -9.89
CA LEU A 336 -6.00 -11.72 -9.17
C LEU A 336 -7.33 -12.25 -9.72
N CYS A 337 -8.28 -11.35 -10.04
CA CYS A 337 -9.53 -11.75 -10.71
C CYS A 337 -9.28 -12.38 -12.07
N LEU A 338 -8.32 -11.86 -12.86
CA LEU A 338 -7.91 -12.45 -14.13
C LEU A 338 -7.37 -13.88 -13.94
N GLN A 339 -6.47 -14.07 -12.97
CA GLN A 339 -5.91 -15.39 -12.65
C GLN A 339 -6.98 -16.40 -12.19
N GLN A 340 -7.99 -15.90 -11.45
CA GLN A 340 -9.10 -16.71 -10.93
C GLN A 340 -10.31 -16.79 -11.87
N LYS A 341 -10.27 -16.10 -13.01
CA LYS A 341 -11.34 -15.97 -13.99
C LYS A 341 -12.68 -15.47 -13.39
N ASP A 342 -12.59 -14.59 -12.38
CA ASP A 342 -13.74 -14.04 -11.69
C ASP A 342 -14.14 -12.66 -12.24
N PHE A 343 -14.80 -12.67 -13.41
CA PHE A 343 -15.30 -11.44 -14.04
C PHE A 343 -16.33 -10.69 -13.17
N PRO A 344 -17.33 -11.33 -12.53
CA PRO A 344 -18.29 -10.62 -11.69
C PRO A 344 -17.64 -9.83 -10.56
N LEU A 345 -16.64 -10.41 -9.87
CA LEU A 345 -15.90 -9.73 -8.82
C LEU A 345 -15.05 -8.57 -9.38
N ALA A 346 -14.42 -8.78 -10.54
CA ALA A 346 -13.61 -7.75 -11.20
C ALA A 346 -14.45 -6.53 -11.58
N GLU A 347 -15.60 -6.75 -12.24
CA GLU A 347 -16.52 -5.70 -12.67
C GLU A 347 -17.10 -4.94 -11.48
N ALA A 348 -17.60 -5.65 -10.47
CA ALA A 348 -18.10 -5.05 -9.23
C ALA A 348 -17.04 -4.21 -8.52
N SER A 349 -15.81 -4.74 -8.42
CA SER A 349 -14.68 -4.04 -7.80
C SER A 349 -14.28 -2.78 -8.58
N PHE A 350 -14.17 -2.87 -9.89
CA PHE A 350 -13.86 -1.71 -10.72
C PHE A 350 -14.91 -0.61 -10.57
N ASN A 351 -16.21 -0.94 -10.69
CA ASN A 351 -17.28 0.04 -10.56
C ASN A 351 -17.30 0.69 -9.17
N LYS A 352 -17.04 -0.08 -8.10
CA LYS A 352 -16.96 0.41 -6.73
C LYS A 352 -15.78 1.34 -6.50
N PHE A 353 -14.59 0.97 -6.98
CA PHE A 353 -13.34 1.67 -6.66
C PHE A 353 -12.90 2.70 -7.71
N LYS A 354 -13.59 2.77 -8.86
CA LYS A 354 -13.32 3.76 -9.94
C LYS A 354 -13.22 5.21 -9.45
N PRO A 355 -14.02 5.70 -8.48
CA PRO A 355 -13.90 7.08 -7.98
C PRO A 355 -12.57 7.41 -7.29
N TYR A 356 -11.83 6.40 -6.86
CA TYR A 356 -10.59 6.53 -6.07
C TYR A 356 -9.31 6.38 -6.90
N ILE A 357 -9.39 6.11 -8.19
CA ILE A 357 -8.25 5.86 -9.06
C ILE A 357 -8.04 6.96 -10.10
N THR A 358 -6.83 7.01 -10.66
CA THR A 358 -6.53 7.93 -11.76
C THR A 358 -7.20 7.52 -13.07
N GLN A 359 -7.41 8.48 -13.98
CA GLN A 359 -7.91 8.17 -15.32
C GLN A 359 -7.03 7.17 -16.08
N LYS A 360 -5.71 7.25 -15.89
CA LYS A 360 -4.77 6.30 -16.47
C LYS A 360 -5.03 4.88 -15.95
N GLN A 361 -5.22 4.74 -14.63
CA GLN A 361 -5.52 3.44 -14.04
C GLN A 361 -6.90 2.93 -14.44
N ALA A 362 -7.89 3.80 -14.60
CA ALA A 362 -9.21 3.41 -15.08
C ALA A 362 -9.14 2.80 -16.50
N ALA A 363 -8.37 3.40 -17.42
CA ALA A 363 -8.16 2.84 -18.75
C ALA A 363 -7.46 1.47 -18.71
N THR A 364 -6.39 1.33 -17.90
CA THR A 364 -5.73 0.02 -17.70
C THR A 364 -6.68 -1.01 -17.12
N SER A 365 -7.52 -0.62 -16.18
CA SER A 365 -8.52 -1.51 -15.55
C SER A 365 -9.56 -2.00 -16.57
N GLN A 366 -9.99 -1.16 -17.50
CA GLN A 366 -10.91 -1.53 -18.57
C GLN A 366 -10.28 -2.57 -19.54
N GLU A 367 -8.97 -2.41 -19.85
CA GLU A 367 -8.26 -3.41 -20.65
C GLU A 367 -8.22 -4.78 -19.92
N ILE A 368 -7.94 -4.80 -18.60
CA ILE A 368 -7.92 -6.05 -17.82
C ILE A 368 -9.32 -6.66 -17.72
N LEU A 369 -10.37 -5.86 -17.54
CA LEU A 369 -11.76 -6.35 -17.52
C LEU A 369 -12.12 -7.02 -18.85
N ALA A 370 -11.71 -6.44 -19.99
CA ALA A 370 -11.89 -7.07 -21.27
C ALA A 370 -11.15 -8.43 -21.36
N ASP A 371 -9.92 -8.49 -20.83
CA ASP A 371 -9.17 -9.75 -20.79
C ASP A 371 -9.90 -10.82 -19.95
N ILE A 372 -10.34 -10.48 -18.73
CA ILE A 372 -11.07 -11.42 -17.87
C ILE A 372 -12.34 -11.92 -18.55
N PHE A 373 -13.09 -11.00 -19.18
CA PHE A 373 -14.33 -11.32 -19.87
C PHE A 373 -14.09 -12.28 -21.04
N PHE A 374 -13.13 -11.95 -21.93
CA PHE A 374 -12.89 -12.74 -23.13
C PHE A 374 -12.14 -14.04 -22.81
N ASP A 375 -11.15 -14.06 -21.91
CA ASP A 375 -10.46 -15.30 -21.54
C ASP A 375 -11.43 -16.34 -20.94
N SER A 376 -12.41 -15.88 -20.17
CA SER A 376 -13.43 -16.79 -19.61
C SER A 376 -14.51 -17.18 -20.61
N GLY A 377 -14.96 -16.23 -21.44
CA GLY A 377 -16.08 -16.42 -22.37
C GLY A 377 -15.69 -17.12 -23.66
N LEU A 378 -14.43 -17.05 -24.10
CA LEU A 378 -13.95 -17.62 -25.36
C LEU A 378 -13.28 -19.00 -25.21
N GLU A 379 -13.05 -19.44 -23.96
CA GLU A 379 -12.35 -20.69 -23.67
C GLU A 379 -13.10 -21.90 -24.27
N GLY A 380 -12.42 -22.64 -25.11
CA GLY A 380 -12.97 -23.87 -25.74
C GLY A 380 -13.93 -23.63 -26.90
N LEU A 381 -14.26 -22.38 -27.25
CA LEU A 381 -15.10 -22.10 -28.42
C LEU A 381 -14.31 -22.20 -29.74
N PRO A 382 -14.92 -22.70 -30.83
CA PRO A 382 -14.39 -22.57 -32.18
C PRO A 382 -14.17 -21.11 -32.57
N ALA A 383 -13.22 -20.83 -33.44
CA ALA A 383 -12.84 -19.46 -33.81
C ALA A 383 -14.01 -18.65 -34.42
N GLU A 384 -14.89 -19.29 -35.15
CA GLU A 384 -16.11 -18.68 -35.71
C GLU A 384 -17.07 -18.23 -34.63
N GLU A 385 -17.29 -19.04 -33.59
CA GLU A 385 -18.16 -18.71 -32.45
C GLU A 385 -17.50 -17.59 -31.57
N GLN A 386 -16.16 -17.60 -31.46
CA GLN A 386 -15.45 -16.50 -30.81
C GLN A 386 -15.68 -15.17 -31.53
N ILE A 387 -15.58 -15.12 -32.86
CA ILE A 387 -15.82 -13.93 -33.67
C ILE A 387 -17.25 -13.41 -33.46
N GLU A 388 -18.22 -14.29 -33.46
CA GLU A 388 -19.63 -13.93 -33.25
C GLU A 388 -19.85 -13.32 -31.88
N LEU A 389 -19.37 -13.96 -30.81
CA LEU A 389 -19.48 -13.50 -29.45
C LEU A 389 -18.81 -12.14 -29.24
N ILE A 390 -17.59 -11.96 -29.78
CA ILE A 390 -16.88 -10.68 -29.69
C ILE A 390 -17.65 -9.56 -30.38
N ASN A 391 -18.15 -9.79 -31.60
CA ASN A 391 -18.92 -8.79 -32.34
C ASN A 391 -20.24 -8.45 -31.66
N GLN A 392 -20.94 -9.42 -31.08
CA GLN A 392 -22.13 -9.18 -30.27
C GLN A 392 -21.81 -8.31 -29.05
N THR A 393 -20.69 -8.60 -28.37
CA THR A 393 -20.23 -7.84 -27.19
C THR A 393 -19.86 -6.40 -27.55
N LEU A 394 -19.15 -6.20 -28.66
CA LEU A 394 -18.76 -4.87 -29.16
C LEU A 394 -19.97 -4.00 -29.56
N SER A 395 -21.08 -4.61 -29.96
CA SER A 395 -22.30 -3.89 -30.34
C SER A 395 -23.12 -3.41 -29.15
N GLN A 396 -22.82 -3.85 -27.91
CA GLN A 396 -23.61 -3.50 -26.73
C GLN A 396 -23.28 -2.08 -26.22
N PRO A 397 -24.28 -1.26 -25.86
CA PRO A 397 -24.08 0.14 -25.45
C PRO A 397 -23.15 0.33 -24.24
N GLN A 398 -23.14 -0.63 -23.31
CA GLN A 398 -22.29 -0.57 -22.10
C GLN A 398 -20.81 -0.79 -22.39
N ASN A 399 -20.46 -1.34 -23.54
CA ASN A 399 -19.10 -1.72 -23.94
C ASN A 399 -18.45 -0.71 -24.89
N GLN A 400 -18.86 0.57 -24.81
CA GLN A 400 -18.33 1.64 -25.70
C GLN A 400 -17.06 2.31 -25.19
N ASP A 401 -16.51 1.85 -24.06
CA ASP A 401 -15.22 2.35 -23.56
C ASP A 401 -14.09 2.03 -24.56
N GLU A 402 -13.27 3.03 -24.87
CA GLU A 402 -12.22 2.93 -25.90
C GLU A 402 -11.17 1.85 -25.58
N ALA A 403 -10.79 1.72 -24.30
CA ALA A 403 -9.81 0.74 -23.86
C ALA A 403 -10.36 -0.70 -23.98
N PHE A 404 -11.64 -0.89 -23.58
CA PHE A 404 -12.32 -2.17 -23.76
C PHE A 404 -12.44 -2.54 -25.25
N GLN A 405 -12.89 -1.61 -26.09
CA GLN A 405 -13.04 -1.80 -27.54
C GLN A 405 -11.71 -2.18 -28.19
N LYS A 406 -10.66 -1.47 -27.87
CA LYS A 406 -9.31 -1.76 -28.39
C LYS A 406 -8.84 -3.16 -27.99
N ARG A 407 -9.13 -3.60 -26.76
CA ARG A 407 -8.74 -4.92 -26.30
C ARG A 407 -9.58 -6.01 -26.97
N ALA A 408 -10.89 -5.82 -27.09
CA ALA A 408 -11.78 -6.71 -27.81
C ALA A 408 -11.36 -6.90 -29.28
N GLN A 409 -10.93 -5.83 -29.95
CA GLN A 409 -10.37 -5.92 -31.31
C GLN A 409 -9.13 -6.80 -31.40
N HIS A 410 -8.31 -6.86 -30.34
CA HIS A 410 -7.17 -7.76 -30.29
C HIS A 410 -7.61 -9.24 -30.23
N TYR A 411 -8.64 -9.57 -29.44
CA TYR A 411 -9.20 -10.92 -29.42
C TYR A 411 -9.83 -11.28 -30.76
N LEU A 412 -10.54 -10.35 -31.39
CA LEU A 412 -11.11 -10.51 -32.70
C LEU A 412 -10.02 -10.80 -33.77
N GLU A 413 -8.92 -10.06 -33.74
CA GLU A 413 -7.76 -10.31 -34.64
C GLU A 413 -7.19 -11.72 -34.44
N ASN A 414 -7.05 -12.17 -33.20
CA ASN A 414 -6.53 -13.50 -32.90
C ASN A 414 -7.46 -14.60 -33.37
N ALA A 415 -8.78 -14.46 -33.19
CA ALA A 415 -9.75 -15.43 -33.68
C ALA A 415 -9.73 -15.56 -35.23
N TRP A 416 -9.68 -14.43 -35.95
CA TRP A 416 -9.50 -14.44 -37.41
C TRP A 416 -8.18 -15.09 -37.83
N LEU A 417 -7.07 -14.80 -37.13
CA LEU A 417 -5.79 -15.44 -37.44
C LEU A 417 -5.79 -16.93 -37.20
N MET A 418 -6.59 -17.48 -36.26
CA MET A 418 -6.76 -18.92 -36.10
C MET A 418 -7.37 -19.54 -37.33
N ILE A 419 -8.46 -18.97 -37.88
CA ILE A 419 -9.10 -19.44 -39.12
C ILE A 419 -8.12 -19.38 -40.30
N LEU A 420 -7.48 -18.24 -40.49
CA LEU A 420 -6.56 -18.01 -41.60
C LEU A 420 -5.33 -18.94 -41.54
N ASN A 421 -4.77 -19.15 -40.35
CA ASN A 421 -3.67 -20.10 -40.19
C ASN A 421 -4.11 -21.54 -40.45
N ASN A 422 -5.35 -21.91 -40.09
CA ASN A 422 -5.87 -23.23 -40.45
C ASN A 422 -5.97 -23.39 -41.96
N CYS A 423 -6.54 -22.42 -42.69
CA CYS A 423 -6.58 -22.44 -44.17
C CYS A 423 -5.17 -22.57 -44.78
N MET A 424 -4.19 -21.86 -44.22
CA MET A 424 -2.78 -21.94 -44.66
C MET A 424 -2.20 -23.34 -44.44
N ASN A 425 -2.45 -23.95 -43.28
CA ASN A 425 -1.94 -25.29 -42.94
C ASN A 425 -2.50 -26.38 -43.80
N ILE A 426 -3.80 -26.32 -44.15
CA ILE A 426 -4.45 -27.30 -45.06
C ILE A 426 -4.28 -26.95 -46.53
N ARG A 427 -3.60 -25.84 -46.85
CA ARG A 427 -3.35 -25.33 -48.21
C ARG A 427 -4.62 -24.94 -48.98
N ASP A 428 -5.68 -24.60 -48.30
CA ASP A 428 -6.89 -24.02 -48.87
C ASP A 428 -6.73 -22.51 -49.03
N TYR A 429 -5.96 -22.11 -50.03
CA TYR A 429 -5.56 -20.73 -50.21
C TYR A 429 -6.71 -19.82 -50.72
N GLU A 430 -7.64 -20.40 -51.50
CA GLU A 430 -8.79 -19.66 -52.05
C GLU A 430 -9.75 -19.27 -50.92
N THR A 431 -10.18 -20.24 -50.12
CA THR A 431 -10.99 -19.97 -48.93
C THR A 431 -10.25 -19.03 -47.95
N GLY A 432 -8.93 -19.23 -47.77
CA GLY A 432 -8.10 -18.35 -46.94
C GLY A 432 -8.08 -16.90 -47.44
N PHE A 433 -8.00 -16.68 -48.75
CA PHE A 433 -8.07 -15.36 -49.35
C PHE A 433 -9.43 -14.68 -49.07
N GLN A 434 -10.54 -15.38 -49.37
CA GLN A 434 -11.90 -14.87 -49.12
C GLN A 434 -12.14 -14.54 -47.65
N LYS A 435 -11.72 -15.43 -46.73
CA LYS A 435 -11.81 -15.19 -45.27
C LYS A 435 -10.96 -14.03 -44.81
N SER A 436 -9.82 -13.77 -45.44
CA SER A 436 -9.00 -12.61 -45.13
C SER A 436 -9.65 -11.30 -45.60
N GLU A 437 -10.39 -11.29 -46.71
CA GLU A 437 -11.19 -10.13 -47.12
C GLU A 437 -12.32 -9.85 -46.14
N GLU A 438 -13.03 -10.90 -45.70
CA GLU A 438 -14.06 -10.78 -44.66
C GLU A 438 -13.48 -10.19 -43.35
N ALA A 439 -12.35 -10.70 -42.86
CA ALA A 439 -11.67 -10.22 -41.67
C ALA A 439 -11.27 -8.75 -41.75
N LEU A 440 -10.84 -8.28 -42.92
CA LEU A 440 -10.45 -6.89 -43.16
C LEU A 440 -11.64 -5.90 -43.17
N GLN A 441 -12.89 -6.39 -43.32
CA GLN A 441 -14.08 -5.55 -43.15
C GLN A 441 -14.23 -5.14 -41.70
N TYR A 442 -13.92 -6.03 -40.74
CA TYR A 442 -13.96 -5.76 -39.31
C TYR A 442 -12.67 -5.07 -38.80
N LEU A 443 -11.51 -5.45 -39.39
CA LEU A 443 -10.18 -5.03 -38.95
C LEU A 443 -9.35 -4.40 -40.07
N PRO A 444 -9.80 -3.29 -40.67
CA PRO A 444 -9.18 -2.72 -41.88
C PRO A 444 -7.74 -2.23 -41.70
N LYS A 445 -7.32 -2.02 -40.43
CA LYS A 445 -5.95 -1.58 -40.09
C LYS A 445 -5.00 -2.73 -39.73
N SER A 446 -5.48 -3.98 -39.62
CA SER A 446 -4.63 -5.09 -39.19
C SER A 446 -3.52 -5.36 -40.19
N SER A 447 -2.28 -5.15 -39.78
CA SER A 447 -1.09 -5.46 -40.58
C SER A 447 -0.85 -6.97 -40.69
N LYS A 448 -1.24 -7.75 -39.68
CA LYS A 448 -1.08 -9.21 -39.66
C LYS A 448 -2.02 -9.86 -40.66
N ILE A 449 -3.30 -9.46 -40.70
CA ILE A 449 -4.27 -9.99 -41.67
C ILE A 449 -3.87 -9.60 -43.09
N LYS A 450 -3.47 -8.35 -43.36
CA LYS A 450 -2.97 -7.92 -44.66
C LYS A 450 -1.77 -8.74 -45.14
N LYS A 451 -0.86 -9.06 -44.23
CA LYS A 451 0.31 -9.88 -44.58
C LYS A 451 -0.08 -11.33 -44.96
N ILE A 452 -0.99 -11.95 -44.21
CA ILE A 452 -1.43 -13.31 -44.50
C ILE A 452 -2.32 -13.34 -45.76
N GLN A 453 -3.16 -12.31 -46.00
CA GLN A 453 -3.91 -12.14 -47.23
C GLN A 453 -3.00 -12.12 -48.45
N LYS A 454 -1.91 -11.34 -48.38
CA LYS A 454 -0.92 -11.30 -49.46
C LYS A 454 -0.32 -12.69 -49.72
N ALA A 455 -0.02 -13.45 -48.68
CA ALA A 455 0.51 -14.82 -48.84
C ALA A 455 -0.51 -15.76 -49.48
N PHE A 456 -1.80 -15.65 -49.15
CA PHE A 456 -2.85 -16.40 -49.85
C PHE A 456 -2.94 -16.01 -51.30
N TYR A 457 -2.97 -14.70 -51.59
CA TYR A 457 -2.97 -14.21 -52.97
C TYR A 457 -1.80 -14.79 -53.79
N ASP A 458 -0.56 -14.65 -53.28
CA ASP A 458 0.64 -15.13 -53.95
C ASP A 458 0.59 -16.64 -54.21
N ASN A 459 0.05 -17.45 -53.28
CA ASN A 459 -0.12 -18.91 -53.46
C ASN A 459 -1.23 -19.25 -54.47
N CYS A 460 -2.36 -18.55 -54.46
CA CYS A 460 -3.43 -18.74 -55.43
C CYS A 460 -2.90 -18.49 -56.86
N ILE A 461 -2.21 -17.37 -57.08
CA ILE A 461 -1.62 -17.06 -58.37
C ILE A 461 -0.61 -18.15 -58.82
N ALA A 462 0.25 -18.62 -57.92
CA ALA A 462 1.22 -19.65 -58.20
C ALA A 462 0.54 -21.00 -58.61
N ILE A 463 -0.55 -21.37 -57.93
CA ILE A 463 -1.30 -22.60 -58.27
C ILE A 463 -1.95 -22.45 -59.65
N ILE A 464 -2.60 -21.32 -59.94
CA ILE A 464 -3.24 -21.08 -61.23
C ILE A 464 -2.19 -21.10 -62.35
N HIS A 465 -1.06 -20.41 -62.15
CA HIS A 465 0.06 -20.41 -63.09
C HIS A 465 0.62 -21.81 -63.34
N ASN A 466 0.87 -22.59 -62.28
CA ASN A 466 1.40 -23.96 -62.41
C ASN A 466 0.43 -24.90 -63.13
N ASN A 467 -0.86 -24.82 -62.81
CA ASN A 467 -1.89 -25.59 -63.51
C ASN A 467 -2.00 -25.17 -64.97
N PHE A 468 -1.96 -23.90 -65.28
CA PHE A 468 -1.89 -23.40 -66.66
C PHE A 468 -0.66 -23.95 -67.39
N ALA A 469 0.52 -23.86 -66.79
CA ALA A 469 1.77 -24.33 -67.44
C ALA A 469 1.74 -25.83 -67.67
N GLU A 470 1.18 -26.63 -66.75
CA GLU A 470 1.01 -28.06 -66.95
C GLU A 470 0.12 -28.38 -68.18
N GLN A 471 -1.05 -27.70 -68.28
CA GLN A 471 -1.98 -27.95 -69.40
C GLN A 471 -1.39 -27.45 -70.73
N ALA A 472 -0.76 -26.28 -70.74
CA ALA A 472 -0.15 -25.68 -71.91
C ALA A 472 1.03 -26.54 -72.46
N ASN A 473 1.92 -27.02 -71.55
CA ASN A 473 3.04 -27.92 -71.91
C ASN A 473 2.57 -29.26 -72.41
N ALA A 474 1.40 -29.74 -71.97
CA ALA A 474 0.76 -30.96 -72.48
C ALA A 474 -0.04 -30.71 -73.77
N GLN A 475 0.05 -29.49 -74.37
CA GLN A 475 -0.70 -29.06 -75.58
C GLN A 475 -2.23 -29.09 -75.39
N ARG A 476 -2.74 -29.08 -74.18
CA ARG A 476 -4.18 -29.07 -73.88
C ARG A 476 -4.67 -27.61 -73.75
N PHE A 477 -4.64 -26.86 -74.86
CA PHE A 477 -4.82 -25.42 -74.89
C PHE A 477 -6.20 -24.94 -74.42
N ASP A 478 -7.27 -25.70 -74.70
CA ASP A 478 -8.61 -25.33 -74.14
C ASP A 478 -8.69 -25.47 -72.66
N GLN A 479 -8.07 -26.51 -72.07
CA GLN A 479 -8.00 -26.64 -70.60
C GLN A 479 -7.11 -25.58 -69.99
N ALA A 480 -5.98 -25.24 -70.62
CA ALA A 480 -5.12 -24.14 -70.19
C ALA A 480 -5.89 -22.83 -70.18
N ARG A 481 -6.72 -22.56 -71.17
CA ARG A 481 -7.58 -21.34 -71.23
C ARG A 481 -8.61 -21.30 -70.09
N GLN A 482 -9.32 -22.43 -69.87
CA GLN A 482 -10.30 -22.51 -68.78
C GLN A 482 -9.69 -22.24 -67.43
N VAL A 483 -8.46 -22.75 -67.14
CA VAL A 483 -7.74 -22.46 -65.87
C VAL A 483 -7.47 -20.98 -65.72
N LEU A 484 -6.99 -20.30 -66.77
CA LEU A 484 -6.72 -18.84 -66.69
C LEU A 484 -8.00 -18.04 -66.60
N GLU A 485 -9.07 -18.38 -67.37
CA GLU A 485 -10.34 -17.66 -67.29
C GLU A 485 -10.97 -17.76 -65.89
N ALA A 486 -10.97 -18.96 -65.28
CA ALA A 486 -11.42 -19.15 -63.89
C ALA A 486 -10.56 -18.34 -62.89
N GLY A 487 -9.23 -18.39 -63.03
CA GLY A 487 -8.34 -17.59 -62.19
C GLY A 487 -8.54 -16.08 -62.33
N MET A 488 -8.77 -15.61 -63.55
CA MET A 488 -9.03 -14.17 -63.82
C MET A 488 -10.43 -13.70 -63.38
N GLN A 489 -11.39 -14.61 -63.19
CA GLN A 489 -12.65 -14.25 -62.55
C GLN A 489 -12.44 -13.84 -61.07
N VAL A 490 -11.51 -14.48 -60.38
CA VAL A 490 -11.18 -14.20 -58.97
C VAL A 490 -10.15 -13.07 -58.86
N PHE A 491 -9.13 -13.05 -59.76
CA PHE A 491 -8.01 -12.12 -59.76
C PHE A 491 -7.88 -11.36 -61.11
N PRO A 492 -8.83 -10.48 -61.46
CA PRO A 492 -8.92 -9.90 -62.82
C PRO A 492 -7.74 -8.97 -63.15
N ASP A 493 -7.09 -8.41 -62.14
CA ASP A 493 -6.01 -7.46 -62.33
C ASP A 493 -4.60 -8.04 -62.16
N ASP A 494 -4.48 -9.35 -61.93
CA ASP A 494 -3.17 -9.96 -61.74
C ASP A 494 -2.35 -9.96 -63.04
N LYS A 495 -1.09 -9.49 -62.90
CA LYS A 495 -0.18 -9.35 -64.03
C LYS A 495 0.34 -10.65 -64.57
N THR A 496 0.55 -11.66 -63.68
CA THR A 496 1.05 -12.96 -64.04
C THR A 496 0.01 -13.68 -64.91
N LEU A 497 -1.25 -13.71 -64.50
CA LEU A 497 -2.34 -14.34 -65.24
C LEU A 497 -2.60 -13.65 -66.59
N LYS A 498 -2.52 -12.32 -66.63
CA LYS A 498 -2.59 -11.56 -67.93
C LYS A 498 -1.45 -11.92 -68.86
N ASN A 499 -0.23 -12.05 -68.35
CA ASN A 499 0.93 -12.47 -69.16
C ASN A 499 0.80 -13.93 -69.65
N ASP A 500 0.29 -14.84 -68.82
CA ASP A 500 0.05 -16.23 -69.19
C ASP A 500 -1.02 -16.34 -70.27
N LEU A 501 -2.10 -15.57 -70.20
CA LEU A 501 -3.11 -15.52 -71.25
C LEU A 501 -2.53 -14.99 -72.60
N ASN A 502 -1.70 -13.94 -72.52
CA ASN A 502 -1.01 -13.47 -73.74
C ASN A 502 -0.04 -14.49 -74.32
N LEU A 503 0.63 -15.27 -73.48
CA LEU A 503 1.49 -16.37 -73.91
C LEU A 503 0.67 -17.47 -74.59
N LEU A 504 -0.44 -17.88 -73.97
CA LEU A 504 -1.34 -18.90 -74.55
C LEU A 504 -1.86 -18.46 -75.93
N ASN A 505 -2.31 -17.24 -76.10
CA ASN A 505 -2.80 -16.68 -77.33
C ASN A 505 -1.71 -16.74 -78.48
N ARG A 506 -0.43 -16.51 -78.15
CA ARG A 506 0.68 -16.65 -79.05
C ARG A 506 0.92 -18.15 -79.45
N MET A 507 0.80 -19.08 -78.52
CA MET A 507 0.99 -20.51 -78.75
C MET A 507 -0.12 -21.10 -79.58
N THR A 508 -1.33 -20.56 -79.57
CA THR A 508 -2.50 -21.05 -80.33
C THR A 508 -2.69 -20.29 -81.67
N ALA A 509 -1.97 -19.22 -81.92
CA ALA A 509 -2.01 -18.45 -83.20
C ALA A 509 -1.02 -18.97 -84.26
N ASN A 510 -0.11 -19.88 -83.88
CA ASN A 510 0.79 -20.60 -84.79
C ASN A 510 0.27 -22.03 -85.05
#